data_26bb04099993f6544aa53370d89bff31
#
_entry.id   26bb04099993f6544aa53370d89bff31
#
_cell.length_a   1.000
_cell.length_b   1.000
_cell.length_c   1.000
_cell.angle_alpha   90.00
_cell.angle_beta   90.00
_cell.angle_gamma   90.00
#
_symmetry.space_group_name_H-M   'P 1'
#
loop_
_entity.id
_entity.type
_entity.pdbx_description
1 polymer ?
#
loop_
_entity_poly.entity_id
_entity_poly.type
_entity_poly.pdbx_seq_one_letter_code
_entity_poly.pdbx_strand_id
1 'polypeptide(L)'
;MADTNKTGVILGINGPVIYLEGDPGFQMNEMVYVGEERLVGEVIGLTTDRTIIQVYEETSGIRPGQMVYGSGAPVSVTLAPGILSNIFDGIQRPLSEIAKTGGPYINRGVSVDSLDTGKKWDTQILVKKGDYLLPGTIIAQVRETRAILHKVMLPPSLEGYVLDVVMDGHYTIDEPLLTLQKRDGSEESITMTQKWPIRVPRPAAKRFPASRPLITGQRILDTLFPLAKGGTAAIPGGFGTGKTMTQHQIAKWSDADIIIYIGCGERGNEMTQVLEEFSQLIDPKSGNPLLDRTTLIANTSNMPVAAREASLYSGLTLAEYYRDMGYHVAIMADSTSRWAEALRELSGRLEEMPAEEGFPAYLASRLSAFYERAGMMQNLNGTEGSVSIIGAVSPQGGDFSEPVTQNTKRFVRCFWGLDKSLAYARHFPAINWLTSYSEYSSDLAPWYTDHVDKRFMDYRNQIVSLLTQESSLMEIVKLIGADVLPDDQKLTLEIAKVIRTGFLQQNAFHKDDTCVPLEKQFKMMDVILYLYKRSRSLISMGMPMSVLKEDSIFDQIISIKYDVPNDRLDLLDHYKEQIDQFYDNVLARNA
;
A
#
# COMPACT_ATOMS: atom_id res chain seq x y z
N MET A 1 33.43 0.00 -21.48
CA MET A 1 33.84 -0.49 -20.15
C MET A 1 34.11 0.75 -19.32
N ALA A 2 33.21 1.12 -18.40
CA ALA A 2 33.46 2.21 -17.48
C ALA A 2 34.59 1.80 -16.54
N ASP A 3 35.45 2.74 -16.24
CA ASP A 3 36.65 2.56 -15.42
C ASP A 3 36.22 2.14 -13.97
N THR A 4 36.17 0.83 -13.73
CA THR A 4 35.60 0.21 -12.51
C THR A 4 36.54 0.28 -11.31
N ASN A 5 37.60 1.08 -11.35
CA ASN A 5 38.65 1.14 -10.33
C ASN A 5 38.70 2.45 -9.54
N LYS A 6 37.55 3.15 -9.41
CA LYS A 6 37.51 4.33 -8.55
C LYS A 6 37.57 3.91 -7.10
N THR A 7 38.54 4.44 -6.35
CA THR A 7 38.74 4.13 -4.95
C THR A 7 38.89 5.41 -4.12
N GLY A 8 38.36 5.40 -2.91
CA GLY A 8 38.53 6.48 -1.96
C GLY A 8 39.03 5.96 -0.61
N VAL A 9 39.60 6.85 0.18
CA VAL A 9 40.14 6.53 1.52
C VAL A 9 39.20 7.10 2.57
N ILE A 10 38.84 6.30 3.56
CA ILE A 10 37.99 6.72 4.68
C ILE A 10 38.75 7.72 5.56
N LEU A 11 38.21 8.93 5.68
CA LEU A 11 38.68 9.99 6.55
C LEU A 11 38.06 9.89 7.96
N GLY A 12 36.75 9.63 8.03
CA GLY A 12 36.00 9.57 9.28
C GLY A 12 34.69 8.78 9.17
N ILE A 13 34.18 8.38 10.34
CA ILE A 13 32.98 7.55 10.47
C ILE A 13 32.10 8.14 11.56
N ASN A 14 30.81 8.32 11.26
CA ASN A 14 29.78 8.75 12.20
C ASN A 14 28.55 7.85 12.10
N GLY A 15 28.55 6.72 12.81
CA GLY A 15 27.52 5.69 12.68
C GLY A 15 27.44 5.15 11.25
N PRO A 16 26.27 5.19 10.58
CA PRO A 16 26.14 4.68 9.21
C PRO A 16 26.72 5.64 8.14
N VAL A 17 27.24 6.81 8.54
CA VAL A 17 27.78 7.80 7.61
C VAL A 17 29.31 7.73 7.60
N ILE A 18 29.90 7.67 6.42
CA ILE A 18 31.34 7.63 6.19
C ILE A 18 31.73 8.83 5.35
N TYR A 19 32.84 9.46 5.73
CA TYR A 19 33.44 10.58 5.02
C TYR A 19 34.72 10.11 4.34
N LEU A 20 34.87 10.39 3.05
CA LEU A 20 36.12 10.20 2.32
C LEU A 20 36.83 11.54 2.14
N GLU A 21 38.13 11.48 1.97
CA GLU A 21 38.95 12.64 1.61
C GLU A 21 38.78 12.97 0.13
N GLY A 22 38.38 14.21 -0.17
CA GLY A 22 38.26 14.73 -1.53
C GLY A 22 37.14 14.08 -2.36
N ASP A 23 37.28 14.21 -3.69
CA ASP A 23 36.40 13.60 -4.69
C ASP A 23 37.14 12.47 -5.42
N PRO A 24 36.88 11.20 -5.08
CA PRO A 24 37.48 10.05 -5.80
C PRO A 24 36.85 9.81 -7.18
N GLY A 25 35.97 10.69 -7.63
CA GLY A 25 35.28 10.62 -8.92
C GLY A 25 34.07 9.71 -8.92
N PHE A 26 33.49 9.42 -7.74
CA PHE A 26 32.21 8.72 -7.65
C PHE A 26 31.06 9.58 -8.17
N GLN A 27 29.96 8.94 -8.52
CA GLN A 27 28.74 9.63 -8.92
C GLN A 27 27.75 9.72 -7.76
N MET A 28 26.88 10.71 -7.82
CA MET A 28 25.77 10.83 -6.86
C MET A 28 24.87 9.60 -6.94
N ASN A 29 24.47 9.04 -5.81
CA ASN A 29 23.72 7.78 -5.66
C ASN A 29 24.46 6.52 -6.15
N GLU A 30 25.77 6.60 -6.45
CA GLU A 30 26.56 5.42 -6.80
C GLU A 30 26.63 4.45 -5.64
N MET A 31 26.42 3.16 -5.92
CA MET A 31 26.66 2.08 -4.98
C MET A 31 28.16 1.89 -4.80
N VAL A 32 28.59 1.77 -3.57
CA VAL A 32 30.00 1.58 -3.20
C VAL A 32 30.15 0.42 -2.23
N TYR A 33 31.36 -0.13 -2.17
CA TYR A 33 31.74 -1.20 -1.23
C TYR A 33 32.77 -0.66 -0.25
N VAL A 34 32.46 -0.72 1.04
CA VAL A 34 33.21 -0.07 2.11
C VAL A 34 34.03 -1.09 2.89
N GLY A 35 35.32 -0.81 3.01
CA GLY A 35 36.27 -1.61 3.79
C GLY A 35 36.59 -2.98 3.20
N GLU A 36 37.32 -3.77 3.97
CA GLU A 36 37.71 -5.14 3.58
C GLU A 36 36.52 -6.09 3.50
N GLU A 37 35.51 -5.89 4.35
CA GLU A 37 34.28 -6.68 4.39
C GLU A 37 33.33 -6.33 3.25
N ARG A 38 33.63 -5.30 2.45
CA ARG A 38 32.82 -4.82 1.31
C ARG A 38 31.36 -4.49 1.65
N LEU A 39 31.17 -3.79 2.76
CA LEU A 39 29.83 -3.35 3.16
C LEU A 39 29.19 -2.48 2.08
N VAL A 40 27.92 -2.72 1.79
CA VAL A 40 27.20 -1.96 0.76
C VAL A 40 26.88 -0.57 1.27
N GLY A 41 27.20 0.45 0.46
CA GLY A 41 26.90 1.86 0.74
C GLY A 41 26.46 2.60 -0.52
N GLU A 42 25.99 3.83 -0.33
CA GLU A 42 25.55 4.75 -1.38
C GLU A 42 26.19 6.12 -1.18
N VAL A 43 26.64 6.73 -2.23
CA VAL A 43 27.13 8.12 -2.23
C VAL A 43 25.95 9.06 -2.11
N ILE A 44 25.86 9.81 -1.00
CA ILE A 44 24.74 10.71 -0.70
C ILE A 44 25.13 12.18 -0.73
N GLY A 45 26.41 12.50 -0.82
CA GLY A 45 26.90 13.87 -0.93
C GLY A 45 28.29 13.94 -1.56
N LEU A 46 28.47 14.93 -2.41
CA LEU A 46 29.73 15.22 -3.07
C LEU A 46 30.05 16.69 -2.92
N THR A 47 31.22 16.99 -2.35
CA THR A 47 31.78 18.33 -2.26
C THR A 47 33.23 18.28 -2.74
N THR A 48 33.86 19.40 -2.96
CA THR A 48 35.25 19.47 -3.46
C THR A 48 36.26 18.84 -2.50
N ASP A 49 35.96 18.84 -1.22
CA ASP A 49 36.83 18.40 -0.13
C ASP A 49 36.39 17.10 0.53
N ARG A 50 35.15 16.67 0.33
CA ARG A 50 34.60 15.46 0.95
C ARG A 50 33.60 14.73 0.05
N THR A 51 33.65 13.40 0.10
CA THR A 51 32.59 12.51 -0.38
C THR A 51 31.91 11.89 0.83
N ILE A 52 30.57 11.89 0.83
CA ILE A 52 29.75 11.38 1.94
C ILE A 52 29.05 10.13 1.48
N ILE A 53 29.19 9.06 2.25
CA ILE A 53 28.61 7.74 1.96
C ILE A 53 27.72 7.32 3.13
N GLN A 54 26.54 6.82 2.78
CA GLN A 54 25.62 6.16 3.68
C GLN A 54 25.79 4.65 3.53
N VAL A 55 26.07 3.92 4.62
CA VAL A 55 26.27 2.47 4.61
C VAL A 55 24.99 1.77 5.05
N TYR A 56 24.59 0.75 4.30
CA TYR A 56 23.38 -0.02 4.54
C TYR A 56 23.54 -1.17 5.56
N GLU A 57 24.72 -1.33 6.06
CA GLU A 57 25.08 -2.35 7.04
C GLU A 57 25.70 -1.71 8.28
N GLU A 58 25.92 -2.51 9.33
CA GLU A 58 26.56 -2.02 10.54
C GLU A 58 28.04 -1.72 10.30
N THR A 59 28.47 -0.51 10.66
CA THR A 59 29.83 0.00 10.44
C THR A 59 30.82 -0.32 11.56
N SER A 60 30.41 -1.07 12.59
CA SER A 60 31.31 -1.47 13.69
C SER A 60 32.55 -2.18 13.16
N GLY A 61 33.75 -1.72 13.56
CA GLY A 61 35.03 -2.28 13.10
C GLY A 61 35.63 -1.64 11.85
N ILE A 62 34.86 -0.83 11.09
CA ILE A 62 35.43 0.00 10.01
C ILE A 62 36.35 1.07 10.65
N ARG A 63 37.43 1.41 9.98
CA ARG A 63 38.44 2.35 10.49
C ARG A 63 38.82 3.38 9.44
N PRO A 64 39.17 4.61 9.86
CA PRO A 64 39.84 5.56 8.98
C PRO A 64 41.09 4.93 8.33
N GLY A 65 41.35 5.29 7.08
CA GLY A 65 42.40 4.74 6.26
C GLY A 65 42.04 3.49 5.44
N GLN A 66 40.91 2.85 5.72
CA GLN A 66 40.39 1.77 4.86
C GLN A 66 39.87 2.31 3.52
N MET A 67 39.82 1.40 2.53
CA MET A 67 39.45 1.74 1.16
C MET A 67 37.93 1.60 0.94
N VAL A 68 37.41 2.42 0.05
CA VAL A 68 36.05 2.33 -0.52
C VAL A 68 36.17 2.15 -2.03
N TYR A 69 35.37 1.26 -2.60
CA TYR A 69 35.42 0.87 -3.99
C TYR A 69 34.10 1.24 -4.68
N GLY A 70 34.16 1.99 -5.78
CA GLY A 70 33.00 2.32 -6.60
C GLY A 70 32.52 1.13 -7.42
N SER A 71 31.21 1.01 -7.59
CA SER A 71 30.59 0.01 -8.49
C SER A 71 30.38 0.53 -9.91
N GLY A 72 30.44 1.86 -10.11
CA GLY A 72 30.11 2.51 -11.37
C GLY A 72 28.62 2.56 -11.69
N ALA A 73 27.74 2.12 -10.79
CA ALA A 73 26.29 2.08 -10.98
C ALA A 73 25.56 2.52 -9.70
N PRO A 74 24.36 3.11 -9.82
CA PRO A 74 23.56 3.47 -8.65
C PRO A 74 23.01 2.23 -7.94
N VAL A 75 22.61 2.41 -6.66
CA VAL A 75 21.91 1.37 -5.90
C VAL A 75 20.66 0.96 -6.64
N SER A 76 20.58 -0.32 -7.00
CA SER A 76 19.57 -0.85 -7.91
C SER A 76 18.97 -2.14 -7.36
N VAL A 77 17.72 -2.42 -7.72
CA VAL A 77 17.08 -3.72 -7.51
C VAL A 77 17.18 -4.57 -8.77
N THR A 78 17.21 -5.88 -8.57
CA THR A 78 17.16 -6.89 -9.64
C THR A 78 15.71 -7.24 -9.93
N LEU A 79 15.30 -7.06 -11.17
CA LEU A 79 13.93 -7.26 -11.65
C LEU A 79 13.90 -8.47 -12.59
N ALA A 80 13.30 -9.57 -12.16
CA ALA A 80 13.19 -10.82 -12.90
C ALA A 80 12.12 -11.72 -12.25
N PRO A 81 11.73 -12.87 -12.83
CA PRO A 81 10.90 -13.85 -12.14
C PRO A 81 11.53 -14.35 -10.85
N GLY A 82 10.72 -14.51 -9.80
CA GLY A 82 11.16 -14.95 -8.48
C GLY A 82 11.14 -13.87 -7.40
N ILE A 83 10.57 -12.70 -7.69
CA ILE A 83 10.35 -11.64 -6.71
C ILE A 83 9.18 -11.99 -5.79
N LEU A 84 8.08 -12.51 -6.35
CA LEU A 84 6.90 -12.90 -5.58
C LEU A 84 7.20 -14.09 -4.68
N SER A 85 6.44 -14.19 -3.59
CA SER A 85 6.59 -15.21 -2.54
C SER A 85 7.91 -15.12 -1.75
N ASN A 86 8.70 -14.07 -1.96
CA ASN A 86 9.96 -13.85 -1.27
C ASN A 86 9.86 -12.74 -0.22
N ILE A 87 10.84 -12.78 0.71
CA ILE A 87 11.03 -11.80 1.75
C ILE A 87 12.42 -11.21 1.59
N PHE A 88 12.47 -9.91 1.39
CA PHE A 88 13.70 -9.16 1.20
C PHE A 88 13.96 -8.21 2.37
N ASP A 89 15.22 -7.83 2.55
CA ASP A 89 15.55 -6.65 3.34
C ASP A 89 15.40 -5.35 2.54
N GLY A 90 15.78 -4.21 3.13
CA GLY A 90 15.61 -2.89 2.52
C GLY A 90 16.37 -2.66 1.20
N ILE A 91 17.38 -3.49 0.89
CA ILE A 91 18.17 -3.42 -0.36
C ILE A 91 18.03 -4.69 -1.21
N GLN A 92 16.92 -5.39 -1.07
CA GLN A 92 16.57 -6.59 -1.84
C GLN A 92 17.50 -7.79 -1.61
N ARG A 93 18.06 -7.98 -0.40
CA ARG A 93 18.71 -9.26 -0.07
C ARG A 93 17.65 -10.23 0.46
N PRO A 94 17.54 -11.47 -0.07
CA PRO A 94 16.57 -12.45 0.39
C PRO A 94 16.90 -12.95 1.79
N LEU A 95 16.03 -12.72 2.77
CA LEU A 95 16.27 -13.06 4.17
C LEU A 95 16.36 -14.57 4.40
N SER A 96 15.67 -15.38 3.59
CA SER A 96 15.76 -16.84 3.63
C SER A 96 17.17 -17.36 3.27
N GLU A 97 17.82 -16.76 2.28
CA GLU A 97 19.17 -17.14 1.87
C GLU A 97 20.22 -16.66 2.87
N ILE A 98 20.06 -15.45 3.41
CA ILE A 98 20.92 -14.95 4.50
C ILE A 98 20.85 -15.88 5.71
N ALA A 99 19.66 -16.35 6.10
CA ALA A 99 19.49 -17.27 7.22
C ALA A 99 20.17 -18.63 7.00
N LYS A 100 20.20 -19.14 5.76
CA LYS A 100 20.91 -20.39 5.42
C LYS A 100 22.41 -20.26 5.54
N THR A 101 22.97 -19.09 5.21
CA THR A 101 24.43 -18.86 5.20
C THR A 101 24.96 -18.39 6.56
N GLY A 102 24.22 -17.55 7.29
CA GLY A 102 24.67 -16.88 8.51
C GLY A 102 23.93 -17.26 9.79
N GLY A 103 22.93 -18.17 9.73
CA GLY A 103 22.10 -18.50 10.89
C GLY A 103 21.07 -17.38 11.20
N PRO A 104 20.61 -17.24 12.47
CA PRO A 104 19.53 -16.31 12.83
C PRO A 104 19.95 -14.83 12.82
N TYR A 105 21.22 -14.52 12.56
CA TYR A 105 21.73 -13.15 12.53
C TYR A 105 22.19 -12.78 11.12
N ILE A 106 21.96 -11.53 10.74
CA ILE A 106 22.52 -10.98 9.49
C ILE A 106 23.98 -10.60 9.74
N ASN A 107 24.89 -11.39 9.21
CA ASN A 107 26.32 -11.10 9.28
C ASN A 107 26.66 -9.96 8.30
N ARG A 108 27.67 -9.16 8.66
CA ARG A 108 28.16 -8.05 7.83
C ARG A 108 28.87 -8.58 6.59
N GLY A 109 28.74 -7.83 5.48
CA GLY A 109 29.43 -8.17 4.22
C GLY A 109 28.91 -9.43 3.54
N VAL A 110 27.75 -9.97 3.96
CA VAL A 110 27.13 -11.11 3.29
C VAL A 110 26.62 -10.68 1.92
N SER A 111 27.27 -11.20 0.88
CA SER A 111 26.83 -11.06 -0.49
C SER A 111 26.00 -12.29 -0.87
N VAL A 112 24.73 -12.07 -1.16
CA VAL A 112 23.81 -13.09 -1.69
C VAL A 112 23.14 -12.52 -2.93
N ASP A 113 22.86 -13.38 -3.90
CA ASP A 113 22.10 -12.97 -5.07
C ASP A 113 20.67 -12.57 -4.64
N SER A 114 20.17 -11.49 -5.19
CA SER A 114 18.83 -10.99 -4.87
C SER A 114 17.73 -11.96 -5.28
N LEU A 115 17.96 -12.77 -6.31
CA LEU A 115 17.05 -13.78 -6.85
C LEU A 115 17.79 -15.08 -7.10
N ASP A 116 17.07 -16.20 -7.15
CA ASP A 116 17.64 -17.53 -7.43
C ASP A 116 18.07 -17.62 -8.90
N THR A 117 19.38 -17.53 -9.14
CA THR A 117 20.00 -17.61 -10.48
C THR A 117 20.06 -19.04 -11.03
N GLY A 118 19.92 -20.05 -10.18
CA GLY A 118 19.94 -21.47 -10.57
C GLY A 118 18.59 -22.03 -10.98
N LYS A 119 17.50 -21.38 -10.61
CA LYS A 119 16.15 -21.82 -10.91
C LYS A 119 15.85 -21.67 -12.40
N LYS A 120 15.38 -22.76 -13.02
CA LYS A 120 14.91 -22.75 -14.40
C LYS A 120 13.40 -22.49 -14.47
N TRP A 121 13.03 -21.57 -15.36
CA TRP A 121 11.66 -21.14 -15.58
C TRP A 121 11.16 -21.65 -16.92
N ASP A 122 9.96 -22.21 -16.95
CA ASP A 122 9.26 -22.57 -18.19
C ASP A 122 8.86 -21.27 -18.92
N THR A 123 9.53 -21.02 -20.03
CA THR A 123 9.53 -19.73 -20.72
C THR A 123 8.91 -19.87 -22.10
N GLN A 124 7.86 -19.11 -22.33
CA GLN A 124 7.23 -18.96 -23.64
C GLN A 124 7.73 -17.69 -24.31
N ILE A 125 8.32 -17.81 -25.49
CA ILE A 125 8.84 -16.69 -26.26
C ILE A 125 7.72 -16.08 -27.13
N LEU A 126 7.61 -14.75 -27.14
CA LEU A 126 6.54 -14.03 -27.84
C LEU A 126 7.00 -13.26 -29.08
N VAL A 127 8.32 -13.17 -29.30
CA VAL A 127 8.94 -12.40 -30.40
C VAL A 127 9.68 -13.32 -31.36
N LYS A 128 9.94 -12.82 -32.57
CA LYS A 128 10.59 -13.60 -33.63
C LYS A 128 11.82 -12.85 -34.15
N LYS A 129 12.72 -13.61 -34.75
CA LYS A 129 13.88 -13.05 -35.49
C LYS A 129 13.39 -12.08 -36.57
N GLY A 130 13.98 -10.89 -36.63
CA GLY A 130 13.64 -9.81 -37.54
C GLY A 130 12.60 -8.81 -37.02
N ASP A 131 11.94 -9.07 -35.89
CA ASP A 131 11.02 -8.13 -35.27
C ASP A 131 11.78 -6.86 -34.80
N TYR A 132 11.15 -5.70 -34.95
CA TYR A 132 11.65 -4.47 -34.34
C TYR A 132 10.95 -4.25 -33.01
N LEU A 133 11.72 -4.22 -31.93
CA LEU A 133 11.21 -4.10 -30.56
C LEU A 133 11.34 -2.66 -30.08
N LEU A 134 10.25 -2.16 -29.49
CA LEU A 134 10.20 -0.87 -28.78
C LEU A 134 10.48 -1.07 -27.28
N PRO A 135 10.86 -0.01 -26.56
CA PRO A 135 11.02 -0.03 -25.12
C PRO A 135 9.78 -0.62 -24.42
N GLY A 136 9.99 -1.52 -23.47
CA GLY A 136 8.90 -2.16 -22.70
C GLY A 136 8.14 -3.27 -23.45
N THR A 137 8.47 -3.59 -24.70
CA THR A 137 7.84 -4.73 -25.42
C THR A 137 7.97 -6.01 -24.62
N ILE A 138 6.87 -6.75 -24.48
CA ILE A 138 6.84 -8.07 -23.82
C ILE A 138 7.50 -9.09 -24.75
N ILE A 139 8.63 -9.66 -24.34
CA ILE A 139 9.44 -10.57 -25.16
C ILE A 139 9.18 -12.04 -24.81
N ALA A 140 8.81 -12.33 -23.56
CA ALA A 140 8.51 -13.67 -23.10
C ALA A 140 7.52 -13.66 -21.94
N GLN A 141 6.97 -14.84 -21.63
CA GLN A 141 6.10 -15.06 -20.47
C GLN A 141 6.60 -16.25 -19.66
N VAL A 142 6.48 -16.12 -18.34
CA VAL A 142 6.89 -17.13 -17.36
C VAL A 142 5.84 -17.23 -16.27
N ARG A 143 5.42 -18.41 -15.89
CA ARG A 143 4.55 -18.58 -14.73
C ARG A 143 5.37 -18.47 -13.46
N GLU A 144 5.39 -17.29 -12.87
CA GLU A 144 6.16 -16.99 -11.65
C GLU A 144 5.59 -17.69 -10.43
N THR A 145 4.26 -17.58 -10.24
CA THR A 145 3.51 -18.28 -9.20
C THR A 145 2.25 -18.93 -9.80
N ARG A 146 1.47 -19.60 -8.96
CA ARG A 146 0.18 -20.17 -9.42
C ARG A 146 -0.81 -19.10 -9.84
N ALA A 147 -0.71 -17.90 -9.24
CA ALA A 147 -1.61 -16.78 -9.45
C ALA A 147 -1.12 -15.81 -10.54
N ILE A 148 0.19 -15.65 -10.72
CA ILE A 148 0.78 -14.55 -11.50
C ILE A 148 1.61 -15.06 -12.67
N LEU A 149 1.31 -14.53 -13.85
CA LEU A 149 2.08 -14.70 -15.08
C LEU A 149 3.06 -13.54 -15.24
N HIS A 150 4.33 -13.81 -15.07
CA HIS A 150 5.39 -12.83 -15.22
C HIS A 150 5.63 -12.54 -16.71
N LYS A 151 5.62 -11.27 -17.08
CA LYS A 151 5.88 -10.82 -18.45
C LYS A 151 7.28 -10.24 -18.51
N VAL A 152 8.19 -10.93 -19.16
CA VAL A 152 9.55 -10.44 -19.41
C VAL A 152 9.49 -9.32 -20.45
N MET A 153 9.99 -8.15 -20.10
CA MET A 153 9.91 -6.95 -20.94
C MET A 153 11.28 -6.50 -21.39
N LEU A 154 11.36 -5.94 -22.59
CA LEU A 154 12.56 -5.25 -23.02
C LEU A 154 12.83 -4.03 -22.09
N PRO A 155 14.07 -3.83 -21.61
CA PRO A 155 14.41 -2.66 -20.80
C PRO A 155 13.96 -1.34 -21.43
N PRO A 156 13.50 -0.35 -20.65
CA PRO A 156 13.01 0.94 -21.19
C PRO A 156 14.05 1.76 -21.97
N SER A 157 15.33 1.46 -21.80
CA SER A 157 16.44 2.14 -22.49
C SER A 157 16.81 1.51 -23.84
N LEU A 158 16.20 0.38 -24.20
CA LEU A 158 16.59 -0.42 -25.36
C LEU A 158 15.49 -0.47 -26.42
N GLU A 159 15.92 -0.41 -27.67
CA GLU A 159 15.12 -0.64 -28.86
C GLU A 159 16.00 -1.19 -29.98
N GLY A 160 15.44 -1.97 -30.90
CA GLY A 160 16.21 -2.49 -32.03
C GLY A 160 15.58 -3.71 -32.70
N TYR A 161 16.33 -4.33 -33.62
CA TYR A 161 15.93 -5.53 -34.34
C TYR A 161 16.41 -6.79 -33.63
N VAL A 162 15.57 -7.80 -33.58
CA VAL A 162 15.92 -9.14 -33.07
C VAL A 162 16.80 -9.85 -34.10
N LEU A 163 18.08 -10.03 -33.78
CA LEU A 163 19.03 -10.79 -34.64
C LEU A 163 18.88 -12.29 -34.45
N ASP A 164 18.71 -12.72 -33.22
CA ASP A 164 18.53 -14.11 -32.86
C ASP A 164 17.65 -14.24 -31.60
N VAL A 165 16.90 -15.35 -31.49
CA VAL A 165 15.99 -15.60 -30.38
C VAL A 165 15.90 -17.10 -30.12
N VAL A 166 15.86 -17.48 -28.83
CA VAL A 166 15.73 -18.90 -28.41
C VAL A 166 14.30 -19.41 -28.63
N MET A 167 14.13 -20.72 -28.64
CA MET A 167 12.79 -21.35 -28.66
C MET A 167 12.20 -21.41 -27.26
N ASP A 168 10.90 -21.74 -27.17
CA ASP A 168 10.26 -22.05 -25.89
C ASP A 168 11.04 -23.14 -25.16
N GLY A 169 11.23 -22.99 -23.85
CA GLY A 169 12.06 -23.90 -23.07
C GLY A 169 12.25 -23.48 -21.62
N HIS A 170 13.16 -24.15 -20.95
CA HIS A 170 13.50 -23.90 -19.55
C HIS A 170 14.81 -23.12 -19.44
N TYR A 171 14.73 -21.86 -19.02
CA TYR A 171 15.87 -20.96 -18.91
C TYR A 171 15.99 -20.40 -17.49
N THR A 172 17.21 -20.12 -17.07
CA THR A 172 17.48 -19.34 -15.88
C THR A 172 17.27 -17.84 -16.15
N ILE A 173 17.25 -17.03 -15.11
CA ILE A 173 17.03 -15.58 -15.27
C ILE A 173 18.16 -14.86 -16.00
N ASP A 174 19.37 -15.42 -16.00
CA ASP A 174 20.58 -14.82 -16.59
C ASP A 174 20.97 -15.42 -17.95
N GLU A 175 20.29 -16.51 -18.37
CA GLU A 175 20.50 -17.06 -19.71
C GLU A 175 19.95 -16.10 -20.79
N PRO A 176 20.70 -15.82 -21.87
CA PRO A 176 20.23 -14.98 -22.98
C PRO A 176 18.99 -15.57 -23.66
N LEU A 177 17.94 -14.78 -23.80
CA LEU A 177 16.71 -15.15 -24.53
C LEU A 177 16.76 -14.68 -25.98
N LEU A 178 17.35 -13.52 -26.24
CA LEU A 178 17.50 -12.98 -27.58
C LEU A 178 18.72 -12.07 -27.68
N THR A 179 19.18 -11.82 -28.91
CA THR A 179 20.18 -10.80 -29.24
C THR A 179 19.50 -9.67 -30.01
N LEU A 180 19.66 -8.44 -29.50
CA LEU A 180 19.09 -7.23 -30.08
C LEU A 180 20.19 -6.43 -30.78
N GLN A 181 19.94 -6.00 -32.03
CA GLN A 181 20.78 -5.03 -32.72
C GLN A 181 20.19 -3.63 -32.50
N LYS A 182 20.94 -2.78 -31.80
CA LYS A 182 20.56 -1.40 -31.53
C LYS A 182 20.74 -0.50 -32.79
N ARG A 183 20.17 0.71 -32.73
CA ARG A 183 20.26 1.69 -33.84
C ARG A 183 21.69 2.05 -34.21
N ASP A 184 22.62 2.04 -33.28
CA ASP A 184 24.05 2.31 -33.50
C ASP A 184 24.81 1.11 -34.11
N GLY A 185 24.11 0.01 -34.39
CA GLY A 185 24.67 -1.23 -34.93
C GLY A 185 25.30 -2.16 -33.86
N SER A 186 25.38 -1.74 -32.61
CA SER A 186 25.88 -2.59 -31.53
C SER A 186 24.86 -3.68 -31.18
N GLU A 187 25.36 -4.83 -30.72
CA GLU A 187 24.54 -5.97 -30.31
C GLU A 187 24.47 -6.05 -28.78
N GLU A 188 23.32 -6.41 -28.27
CA GLU A 188 23.09 -6.61 -26.83
C GLU A 188 22.28 -7.89 -26.58
N SER A 189 22.79 -8.74 -25.67
CA SER A 189 22.09 -9.94 -25.24
C SER A 189 21.08 -9.59 -24.16
N ILE A 190 19.83 -9.99 -24.38
CA ILE A 190 18.71 -9.73 -23.48
C ILE A 190 18.39 -11.00 -22.70
N THR A 191 18.34 -10.87 -21.39
CA THR A 191 17.97 -11.92 -20.42
C THR A 191 16.62 -11.59 -19.78
N MET A 192 16.17 -12.41 -18.82
CA MET A 192 14.98 -12.07 -18.02
C MET A 192 15.28 -10.98 -16.98
N THR A 193 16.55 -10.73 -16.69
CA THR A 193 17.01 -9.84 -15.61
C THR A 193 17.15 -8.40 -16.10
N GLN A 194 16.61 -7.46 -15.31
CA GLN A 194 16.86 -6.03 -15.44
C GLN A 194 17.36 -5.48 -14.09
N LYS A 195 18.30 -4.55 -14.11
CA LYS A 195 18.66 -3.76 -12.93
C LYS A 195 18.08 -2.37 -13.06
N TRP A 196 17.42 -1.89 -11.99
CA TRP A 196 16.79 -0.56 -11.99
C TRP A 196 17.15 0.21 -10.72
N PRO A 197 17.61 1.47 -10.85
CA PRO A 197 17.91 2.33 -9.71
C PRO A 197 16.68 2.59 -8.85
N ILE A 198 16.77 2.36 -7.54
CA ILE A 198 15.61 2.48 -6.63
C ILE A 198 15.06 3.90 -6.54
N ARG A 199 15.91 4.90 -6.71
CA ARG A 199 15.53 6.32 -6.61
C ARG A 199 14.94 6.90 -7.90
N VAL A 200 15.01 6.17 -9.00
CA VAL A 200 14.51 6.60 -10.31
C VAL A 200 13.17 5.94 -10.59
N PRO A 201 12.08 6.71 -10.76
CA PRO A 201 10.80 6.15 -11.18
C PRO A 201 10.90 5.42 -12.52
N ARG A 202 10.16 4.31 -12.68
CA ARG A 202 10.11 3.63 -13.97
C ARG A 202 9.21 4.41 -14.95
N PRO A 203 9.63 4.57 -16.20
CA PRO A 203 8.91 5.37 -17.16
C PRO A 203 7.58 4.71 -17.56
N ALA A 204 6.61 5.53 -17.89
CA ALA A 204 5.33 5.14 -18.47
C ALA A 204 5.01 6.05 -19.67
N ALA A 205 4.18 5.58 -20.60
CA ALA A 205 3.80 6.37 -21.77
C ALA A 205 2.86 7.52 -21.40
N LYS A 206 1.91 7.28 -20.48
CA LYS A 206 0.92 8.28 -20.06
C LYS A 206 0.39 7.97 -18.65
N ARG A 207 0.10 9.01 -17.89
CA ARG A 207 -0.64 8.93 -16.63
C ARG A 207 -2.13 9.18 -16.88
N PHE A 208 -2.98 8.29 -16.36
CA PHE A 208 -4.43 8.45 -16.44
C PHE A 208 -4.98 9.12 -15.18
N PRO A 209 -6.13 9.80 -15.27
CA PRO A 209 -6.87 10.24 -14.09
C PRO A 209 -7.41 9.03 -13.32
N ALA A 210 -7.66 9.24 -12.04
CA ALA A 210 -8.29 8.23 -11.18
C ALA A 210 -9.76 8.04 -11.61
N SER A 211 -10.10 6.88 -12.14
CA SER A 211 -11.44 6.60 -12.70
C SER A 211 -12.05 5.29 -12.21
N ARG A 212 -11.28 4.45 -11.53
CA ARG A 212 -11.73 3.14 -11.02
C ARG A 212 -11.39 3.01 -9.54
N PRO A 213 -12.31 2.60 -8.67
CA PRO A 213 -12.03 2.37 -7.26
C PRO A 213 -11.16 1.12 -7.07
N LEU A 214 -10.34 1.14 -6.03
CA LEU A 214 -9.74 -0.05 -5.44
C LEU A 214 -10.75 -0.59 -4.42
N ILE A 215 -11.42 -1.68 -4.76
CA ILE A 215 -12.42 -2.28 -3.89
C ILE A 215 -11.72 -3.08 -2.79
N THR A 216 -12.04 -2.78 -1.54
CA THR A 216 -11.38 -3.36 -0.37
C THR A 216 -12.23 -4.39 0.36
N GLY A 217 -13.54 -4.43 0.09
CA GLY A 217 -14.51 -5.23 0.84
C GLY A 217 -14.83 -4.66 2.22
N GLN A 218 -14.24 -3.51 2.59
CA GLN A 218 -14.50 -2.79 3.82
C GLN A 218 -15.54 -1.69 3.56
N ARG A 219 -16.74 -1.81 4.19
CA ARG A 219 -17.86 -0.91 3.93
C ARG A 219 -17.52 0.56 4.11
N ILE A 220 -16.85 0.91 5.19
CA ILE A 220 -16.50 2.31 5.47
C ILE A 220 -15.55 2.89 4.42
N LEU A 221 -14.63 2.07 3.88
CA LEU A 221 -13.68 2.49 2.85
C LEU A 221 -14.38 2.59 1.50
N ASP A 222 -15.00 1.51 1.05
CA ASP A 222 -15.56 1.43 -0.30
C ASP A 222 -16.72 2.41 -0.53
N THR A 223 -17.46 2.77 0.54
CA THR A 223 -18.61 3.67 0.43
C THR A 223 -18.31 5.10 0.84
N LEU A 224 -17.74 5.33 2.04
CA LEU A 224 -17.55 6.70 2.54
C LEU A 224 -16.24 7.33 2.08
N PHE A 225 -15.16 6.55 2.06
CA PHE A 225 -13.81 7.06 1.80
C PHE A 225 -13.07 6.23 0.76
N PRO A 226 -13.61 6.12 -0.48
CA PRO A 226 -13.06 5.24 -1.50
C PRO A 226 -11.66 5.66 -1.93
N LEU A 227 -10.81 4.67 -2.16
CA LEU A 227 -9.50 4.82 -2.78
C LEU A 227 -9.58 4.46 -4.26
N ALA A 228 -8.96 5.24 -5.11
CA ALA A 228 -8.85 4.90 -6.53
C ALA A 228 -7.68 3.93 -6.78
N LYS A 229 -7.77 3.09 -7.80
CA LYS A 229 -6.61 2.37 -8.35
C LYS A 229 -5.58 3.37 -8.83
N GLY A 230 -4.35 3.23 -8.36
CA GLY A 230 -3.32 4.24 -8.56
C GLY A 230 -3.40 5.44 -7.61
N GLY A 231 -4.25 5.36 -6.59
CA GLY A 231 -4.42 6.41 -5.59
C GLY A 231 -3.46 6.32 -4.41
N THR A 232 -3.53 7.34 -3.57
CA THR A 232 -2.73 7.47 -2.35
C THR A 232 -3.62 7.58 -1.12
N ALA A 233 -3.32 6.78 -0.09
CA ALA A 233 -4.02 6.81 1.17
C ALA A 233 -3.05 6.81 2.36
N ALA A 234 -3.44 7.44 3.44
CA ALA A 234 -2.77 7.35 4.73
C ALA A 234 -3.69 6.77 5.79
N ILE A 235 -3.14 5.91 6.65
CA ILE A 235 -3.82 5.35 7.83
C ILE A 235 -3.09 5.86 9.08
N PRO A 236 -3.36 7.08 9.55
CA PRO A 236 -2.78 7.57 10.77
C PRO A 236 -3.54 7.04 11.99
N GLY A 237 -2.81 6.67 13.02
CA GLY A 237 -3.41 6.23 14.28
C GLY A 237 -2.37 5.94 15.34
N GLY A 238 -2.76 6.12 16.59
CA GLY A 238 -1.92 5.77 17.74
C GLY A 238 -1.68 4.27 17.87
N PHE A 239 -0.85 3.88 18.82
CA PHE A 239 -0.62 2.46 19.11
C PHE A 239 -1.93 1.77 19.54
N GLY A 240 -2.15 0.55 19.04
CA GLY A 240 -3.32 -0.28 19.38
C GLY A 240 -4.64 0.11 18.69
N THR A 241 -4.64 1.05 17.74
CA THR A 241 -5.84 1.46 17.00
C THR A 241 -6.18 0.56 15.80
N GLY A 242 -5.32 -0.42 15.47
CA GLY A 242 -5.56 -1.40 14.42
C GLY A 242 -5.03 -1.02 13.02
N LYS A 243 -3.98 -0.18 12.94
CA LYS A 243 -3.33 0.18 11.65
C LYS A 243 -2.93 -1.05 10.83
N THR A 244 -2.09 -1.90 11.39
CA THR A 244 -1.58 -3.12 10.77
C THR A 244 -2.73 -4.05 10.38
N MET A 245 -3.72 -4.26 11.26
CA MET A 245 -4.90 -5.08 10.96
C MET A 245 -5.72 -4.52 9.80
N THR A 246 -5.87 -3.20 9.70
CA THR A 246 -6.57 -2.56 8.57
C THR A 246 -5.82 -2.81 7.27
N GLN A 247 -4.49 -2.66 7.26
CA GLN A 247 -3.67 -2.96 6.09
C GLN A 247 -3.71 -4.44 5.70
N HIS A 248 -3.69 -5.37 6.67
CA HIS A 248 -3.82 -6.80 6.40
C HIS A 248 -5.19 -7.13 5.77
N GLN A 249 -6.28 -6.55 6.26
CA GLN A 249 -7.60 -6.73 5.66
C GLN A 249 -7.65 -6.22 4.22
N ILE A 250 -7.05 -5.05 3.95
CA ILE A 250 -6.97 -4.51 2.59
C ILE A 250 -6.09 -5.40 1.71
N ALA A 251 -4.93 -5.85 2.19
CA ALA A 251 -4.03 -6.74 1.45
C ALA A 251 -4.72 -8.06 1.07
N LYS A 252 -5.49 -8.64 2.01
CA LYS A 252 -6.19 -9.90 1.79
C LYS A 252 -7.35 -9.78 0.81
N TRP A 253 -8.18 -8.75 0.96
CA TRP A 253 -9.48 -8.69 0.31
C TRP A 253 -9.58 -7.71 -0.87
N SER A 254 -8.61 -6.79 -1.01
CA SER A 254 -8.65 -5.82 -2.11
C SER A 254 -8.60 -6.50 -3.47
N ASP A 255 -9.13 -5.80 -4.46
CA ASP A 255 -9.10 -6.22 -5.86
C ASP A 255 -7.78 -5.90 -6.58
N ALA A 256 -6.73 -5.54 -5.84
CA ALA A 256 -5.37 -5.49 -6.35
C ALA A 256 -4.89 -6.87 -6.81
N ASP A 257 -4.10 -6.93 -7.88
CA ASP A 257 -3.53 -8.16 -8.40
C ASP A 257 -2.32 -8.62 -7.59
N ILE A 258 -1.49 -7.66 -7.18
CA ILE A 258 -0.22 -7.89 -6.47
C ILE A 258 -0.14 -6.97 -5.26
N ILE A 259 0.40 -7.49 -4.18
CA ILE A 259 0.66 -6.77 -2.93
C ILE A 259 2.15 -6.68 -2.69
N ILE A 260 2.65 -5.47 -2.44
CA ILE A 260 3.99 -5.24 -1.91
C ILE A 260 3.83 -4.72 -0.48
N TYR A 261 4.17 -5.57 0.49
CA TYR A 261 4.11 -5.18 1.90
C TYR A 261 5.49 -4.77 2.40
N ILE A 262 5.61 -3.57 2.91
CA ILE A 262 6.87 -2.99 3.37
C ILE A 262 6.76 -2.75 4.88
N GLY A 263 7.40 -3.61 5.67
CA GLY A 263 7.60 -3.40 7.10
C GLY A 263 8.84 -2.53 7.33
N CYS A 264 8.61 -1.25 7.57
CA CYS A 264 9.66 -0.25 7.73
C CYS A 264 9.81 0.13 9.19
N GLY A 265 10.84 -0.39 9.86
CA GLY A 265 11.15 -0.10 11.25
C GLY A 265 10.21 -0.76 12.27
N GLU A 266 9.42 -1.73 11.85
CA GLU A 266 8.56 -2.51 12.72
C GLU A 266 9.33 -3.53 13.54
N ARG A 267 8.70 -4.08 14.57
CA ARG A 267 9.35 -5.09 15.43
C ARG A 267 9.49 -6.42 14.71
N GLY A 268 10.57 -7.14 14.97
CA GLY A 268 10.84 -8.44 14.35
C GLY A 268 9.70 -9.45 14.57
N ASN A 269 9.10 -9.48 15.77
CA ASN A 269 7.97 -10.36 16.08
C ASN A 269 6.69 -10.00 15.29
N GLU A 270 6.44 -8.72 15.05
CA GLU A 270 5.30 -8.27 14.22
C GLU A 270 5.51 -8.69 12.76
N MET A 271 6.72 -8.55 12.24
CA MET A 271 7.05 -9.01 10.89
C MET A 271 6.97 -10.54 10.73
N THR A 272 7.37 -11.30 11.76
CA THR A 272 7.20 -12.76 11.76
C THR A 272 5.72 -13.13 11.74
N GLN A 273 4.89 -12.45 12.52
CA GLN A 273 3.45 -12.67 12.52
C GLN A 273 2.83 -12.36 11.14
N VAL A 274 3.21 -11.25 10.50
CA VAL A 274 2.76 -10.91 9.13
C VAL A 274 3.09 -12.04 8.16
N LEU A 275 4.32 -12.56 8.23
CA LEU A 275 4.78 -13.64 7.38
C LEU A 275 3.97 -14.93 7.60
N GLU A 276 3.78 -15.32 8.85
CA GLU A 276 2.98 -16.50 9.21
C GLU A 276 1.54 -16.36 8.74
N GLU A 277 0.92 -15.21 8.99
CA GLU A 277 -0.44 -14.92 8.54
C GLU A 277 -0.56 -14.99 7.01
N PHE A 278 0.34 -14.32 6.26
CA PHE A 278 0.27 -14.29 4.79
C PHE A 278 0.58 -15.65 4.15
N SER A 279 1.39 -16.48 4.81
CA SER A 279 1.65 -17.84 4.33
C SER A 279 0.47 -18.80 4.54
N GLN A 280 -0.34 -18.56 5.58
CA GLN A 280 -1.51 -19.38 5.92
C GLN A 280 -2.80 -18.88 5.28
N LEU A 281 -2.89 -17.57 4.98
CA LEU A 281 -4.06 -16.99 4.37
C LEU A 281 -4.21 -17.47 2.93
N ILE A 282 -5.44 -17.86 2.60
CA ILE A 282 -5.82 -18.19 1.21
C ILE A 282 -6.40 -16.95 0.55
N ASP A 283 -5.89 -16.61 -0.61
CA ASP A 283 -6.44 -15.56 -1.45
C ASP A 283 -7.84 -15.97 -1.95
N PRO A 284 -8.87 -15.21 -1.62
CA PRO A 284 -10.24 -15.57 -1.95
C PRO A 284 -10.53 -15.58 -3.47
N LYS A 285 -9.69 -14.91 -4.27
CA LYS A 285 -9.87 -14.84 -5.72
C LYS A 285 -9.28 -16.06 -6.44
N SER A 286 -8.08 -16.44 -6.05
CA SER A 286 -7.34 -17.51 -6.74
C SER A 286 -7.44 -18.87 -6.04
N GLY A 287 -7.84 -18.91 -4.76
CA GLY A 287 -7.81 -20.11 -3.92
C GLY A 287 -6.40 -20.58 -3.56
N ASN A 288 -5.37 -19.81 -3.91
CA ASN A 288 -3.98 -20.09 -3.61
C ASN A 288 -3.52 -19.31 -2.34
N PRO A 289 -2.36 -19.63 -1.75
CA PRO A 289 -1.80 -18.83 -0.68
C PRO A 289 -1.68 -17.34 -1.08
N LEU A 290 -2.01 -16.43 -0.17
CA LEU A 290 -1.91 -15.00 -0.41
C LEU A 290 -0.47 -14.59 -0.77
N LEU A 291 0.51 -15.31 -0.23
CA LEU A 291 1.92 -15.11 -0.51
C LEU A 291 2.26 -15.28 -2.00
N ASP A 292 1.50 -16.09 -2.77
CA ASP A 292 1.71 -16.30 -4.22
C ASP A 292 1.54 -15.00 -5.05
N ARG A 293 0.84 -14.00 -4.51
CA ARG A 293 0.72 -12.65 -5.13
C ARG A 293 1.32 -11.54 -4.29
N THR A 294 2.17 -11.88 -3.30
CA THR A 294 2.72 -10.91 -2.35
C THR A 294 4.24 -10.99 -2.31
N THR A 295 4.87 -9.83 -2.17
CA THR A 295 6.28 -9.70 -1.81
C THR A 295 6.38 -8.93 -0.50
N LEU A 296 7.22 -9.41 0.40
CA LEU A 296 7.48 -8.76 1.68
C LEU A 296 8.86 -8.09 1.66
N ILE A 297 8.92 -6.85 2.12
CA ILE A 297 10.19 -6.17 2.43
C ILE A 297 10.20 -5.93 3.92
N ALA A 298 11.12 -6.57 4.62
CA ALA A 298 11.24 -6.50 6.08
C ALA A 298 12.53 -5.78 6.46
N ASN A 299 12.39 -4.54 6.90
CA ASN A 299 13.45 -3.82 7.59
C ASN A 299 13.00 -3.55 9.03
N THR A 300 13.40 -4.43 9.95
CA THR A 300 13.01 -4.35 11.36
C THR A 300 13.74 -3.22 12.10
N SER A 301 13.25 -2.86 13.29
CA SER A 301 13.77 -1.73 14.09
C SER A 301 15.22 -1.90 14.54
N ASN A 302 15.74 -3.13 14.57
CA ASN A 302 17.13 -3.46 14.91
C ASN A 302 18.06 -3.54 13.69
N MET A 303 17.53 -3.41 12.47
CA MET A 303 18.32 -3.36 11.25
C MET A 303 18.88 -1.93 11.00
N PRO A 304 19.93 -1.80 10.17
CA PRO A 304 20.55 -0.50 9.90
C PRO A 304 19.57 0.55 9.36
N VAL A 305 19.73 1.78 9.85
CA VAL A 305 18.86 2.93 9.55
C VAL A 305 18.84 3.26 8.06
N ALA A 306 19.99 3.18 7.40
CA ALA A 306 20.11 3.46 5.99
C ALA A 306 19.31 2.47 5.12
N ALA A 307 19.36 1.16 5.45
CA ALA A 307 18.54 0.16 4.77
C ALA A 307 17.03 0.38 5.00
N ARG A 308 16.65 0.94 6.15
CA ARG A 308 15.27 1.36 6.44
C ARG A 308 14.83 2.48 5.51
N GLU A 309 15.68 3.49 5.28
CA GLU A 309 15.40 4.56 4.34
C GLU A 309 15.22 4.02 2.90
N ALA A 310 16.05 3.10 2.46
CA ALA A 310 15.98 2.51 1.13
C ALA A 310 14.76 1.61 0.90
N SER A 311 14.23 0.97 1.96
CA SER A 311 13.18 -0.06 1.85
C SER A 311 11.92 0.40 1.11
N LEU A 312 11.49 1.64 1.30
CA LEU A 312 10.32 2.21 0.61
C LEU A 312 10.58 2.34 -0.90
N TYR A 313 11.78 2.78 -1.29
CA TYR A 313 12.12 2.94 -2.70
C TYR A 313 12.31 1.59 -3.40
N SER A 314 12.89 0.62 -2.72
CA SER A 314 12.99 -0.76 -3.22
C SER A 314 11.59 -1.33 -3.50
N GLY A 315 10.67 -1.22 -2.54
CA GLY A 315 9.29 -1.67 -2.71
C GLY A 315 8.54 -0.96 -3.83
N LEU A 316 8.73 0.37 -3.96
CA LEU A 316 8.16 1.14 -5.06
C LEU A 316 8.64 0.65 -6.43
N THR A 317 9.94 0.39 -6.55
CA THR A 317 10.52 -0.05 -7.83
C THR A 317 10.02 -1.44 -8.22
N LEU A 318 9.87 -2.36 -7.25
CA LEU A 318 9.25 -3.66 -7.48
C LEU A 318 7.78 -3.51 -7.91
N ALA A 319 7.02 -2.63 -7.25
CA ALA A 319 5.63 -2.37 -7.61
C ALA A 319 5.48 -1.79 -9.03
N GLU A 320 6.33 -0.82 -9.39
CA GLU A 320 6.34 -0.24 -10.74
C GLU A 320 6.70 -1.27 -11.82
N TYR A 321 7.57 -2.22 -11.51
CA TYR A 321 7.92 -3.30 -12.44
C TYR A 321 6.71 -4.18 -12.77
N TYR A 322 5.92 -4.58 -11.77
CA TYR A 322 4.69 -5.34 -12.00
C TYR A 322 3.58 -4.48 -12.64
N ARG A 323 3.51 -3.18 -12.30
CA ARG A 323 2.65 -2.23 -13.02
C ARG A 323 2.94 -2.24 -14.52
N ASP A 324 4.22 -2.23 -14.90
CA ASP A 324 4.64 -2.22 -16.31
C ASP A 324 4.21 -3.49 -17.07
N MET A 325 3.96 -4.60 -16.35
CA MET A 325 3.35 -5.80 -16.92
C MET A 325 1.83 -5.71 -17.11
N GLY A 326 1.19 -4.61 -16.65
CA GLY A 326 -0.25 -4.41 -16.72
C GLY A 326 -1.01 -4.88 -15.48
N TYR A 327 -0.35 -5.05 -14.34
CA TYR A 327 -1.00 -5.40 -13.07
C TYR A 327 -1.38 -4.16 -12.25
N HIS A 328 -2.40 -4.31 -11.43
CA HIS A 328 -2.77 -3.35 -10.40
C HIS A 328 -2.10 -3.75 -9.09
N VAL A 329 -1.13 -2.96 -8.68
CA VAL A 329 -0.31 -3.24 -7.49
C VAL A 329 -0.73 -2.34 -6.34
N ALA A 330 -0.87 -2.89 -5.14
CA ALA A 330 -1.08 -2.12 -3.92
C ALA A 330 0.15 -2.25 -3.01
N ILE A 331 0.68 -1.12 -2.58
CA ILE A 331 1.76 -1.03 -1.60
C ILE A 331 1.15 -0.76 -0.22
N MET A 332 1.51 -1.60 0.75
CA MET A 332 1.24 -1.39 2.16
C MET A 332 2.56 -1.01 2.84
N ALA A 333 2.69 0.25 3.28
CA ALA A 333 3.89 0.71 3.98
C ALA A 333 3.60 0.87 5.47
N ASP A 334 4.18 0.01 6.31
CA ASP A 334 4.03 0.03 7.77
C ASP A 334 5.40 0.17 8.46
N SER A 335 5.79 1.35 8.94
CA SER A 335 5.09 2.60 8.84
C SER A 335 6.00 3.70 8.25
N THR A 336 5.39 4.65 7.58
CA THR A 336 6.12 5.82 7.05
C THR A 336 6.68 6.73 8.14
N SER A 337 6.12 6.70 9.35
CA SER A 337 6.70 7.40 10.52
C SER A 337 8.09 6.87 10.88
N ARG A 338 8.28 5.54 10.84
CA ARG A 338 9.59 4.93 11.10
C ARG A 338 10.61 5.24 10.01
N TRP A 339 10.14 5.39 8.77
CA TRP A 339 10.96 5.89 7.68
C TRP A 339 11.38 7.34 7.90
N ALA A 340 10.46 8.21 8.33
CA ALA A 340 10.76 9.59 8.67
C ALA A 340 11.74 9.69 9.85
N GLU A 341 11.62 8.82 10.87
CA GLU A 341 12.60 8.72 11.96
C GLU A 341 13.99 8.34 11.44
N ALA A 342 14.06 7.44 10.44
CA ALA A 342 15.35 7.10 9.81
C ALA A 342 15.97 8.31 9.09
N LEU A 343 15.18 9.12 8.39
CA LEU A 343 15.64 10.37 7.79
C LEU A 343 16.14 11.36 8.86
N ARG A 344 15.44 11.47 9.99
CA ARG A 344 15.85 12.31 11.11
C ARG A 344 17.18 11.87 11.72
N GLU A 345 17.37 10.56 11.90
CA GLU A 345 18.62 10.03 12.43
C GLU A 345 19.80 10.26 11.48
N LEU A 346 19.60 10.01 10.18
CA LEU A 346 20.64 10.26 9.15
C LEU A 346 20.99 11.75 9.06
N SER A 347 20.01 12.63 9.01
CA SER A 347 20.20 14.08 9.00
C SER A 347 20.97 14.56 10.23
N GLY A 348 20.68 14.00 11.43
CA GLY A 348 21.44 14.29 12.65
C GLY A 348 22.90 13.83 12.58
N ARG A 349 23.20 12.68 11.93
CA ARG A 349 24.56 12.18 11.71
C ARG A 349 25.33 13.03 10.68
N LEU A 350 24.60 13.62 9.74
CA LEU A 350 25.15 14.54 8.74
C LEU A 350 25.35 15.96 9.28
N GLU A 351 24.94 16.22 10.53
CA GLU A 351 24.99 17.56 11.17
C GLU A 351 24.21 18.62 10.39
N GLU A 352 23.13 18.18 9.68
CA GLU A 352 22.24 19.09 8.96
C GLU A 352 21.40 19.90 9.96
N MET A 353 21.08 21.14 9.58
CA MET A 353 20.21 21.98 10.41
C MET A 353 18.81 21.37 10.51
N PRO A 354 18.34 21.03 11.72
CA PRO A 354 17.01 20.45 11.89
C PRO A 354 15.90 21.49 11.66
N ALA A 355 14.80 21.03 11.09
CA ALA A 355 13.55 21.78 11.03
C ALA A 355 12.62 21.38 12.20
N GLU A 356 11.31 21.41 11.99
CA GLU A 356 10.29 21.14 13.00
C GLU A 356 10.48 19.75 13.65
N GLU A 357 10.44 19.70 14.96
CA GLU A 357 10.64 18.48 15.79
C GLU A 357 11.92 17.67 15.47
N GLY A 358 12.95 18.32 14.94
CA GLY A 358 14.22 17.67 14.61
C GLY A 358 14.23 16.89 13.30
N PHE A 359 13.16 16.94 12.51
CA PHE A 359 13.15 16.36 11.18
C PHE A 359 13.94 17.22 10.18
N PRO A 360 14.48 16.62 9.11
CA PRO A 360 15.17 17.38 8.07
C PRO A 360 14.19 18.28 7.29
N ALA A 361 14.67 19.43 6.83
CA ALA A 361 13.86 20.37 6.05
C ALA A 361 13.27 19.77 4.77
N TYR A 362 13.90 18.71 4.23
CA TYR A 362 13.46 18.00 3.03
C TYR A 362 12.47 16.85 3.29
N LEU A 363 11.95 16.68 4.52
CA LEU A 363 10.97 15.64 4.83
C LEU A 363 9.76 15.70 3.89
N ALA A 364 9.21 16.89 3.69
CA ALA A 364 8.05 17.09 2.81
C ALA A 364 8.33 16.66 1.35
N SER A 365 9.48 17.04 0.79
CA SER A 365 9.85 16.68 -0.58
C SER A 365 10.11 15.17 -0.74
N ARG A 366 10.66 14.51 0.28
CA ARG A 366 10.85 13.05 0.28
C ARG A 366 9.51 12.30 0.34
N LEU A 367 8.57 12.75 1.17
CA LEU A 367 7.21 12.19 1.21
C LEU A 367 6.47 12.41 -0.11
N SER A 368 6.57 13.62 -0.69
CA SER A 368 6.02 13.91 -2.02
C SER A 368 6.56 12.94 -3.07
N ALA A 369 7.89 12.81 -3.18
CA ALA A 369 8.54 11.92 -4.12
C ALA A 369 8.11 10.45 -3.97
N PHE A 370 7.83 10.01 -2.74
CA PHE A 370 7.30 8.67 -2.47
C PHE A 370 5.86 8.52 -3.01
N TYR A 371 4.94 9.40 -2.61
CA TYR A 371 3.54 9.29 -2.98
C TYR A 371 3.26 9.62 -4.45
N GLU A 372 4.07 10.48 -5.09
CA GLU A 372 3.93 10.83 -6.51
C GLU A 372 4.20 9.67 -7.47
N ARG A 373 4.90 8.63 -7.03
CA ARG A 373 5.11 7.40 -7.81
C ARG A 373 3.85 6.53 -7.92
N ALA A 374 2.83 6.77 -7.10
CA ALA A 374 1.51 6.18 -7.28
C ALA A 374 0.82 6.74 -8.53
N GLY A 375 0.05 5.93 -9.20
CA GLY A 375 -0.74 6.37 -10.35
C GLY A 375 -1.30 5.22 -11.17
N MET A 376 -2.32 5.55 -11.96
CA MET A 376 -2.84 4.72 -13.04
C MET A 376 -2.10 5.10 -14.31
N MET A 377 -1.42 4.16 -14.95
CA MET A 377 -0.51 4.41 -16.06
C MET A 377 -0.88 3.59 -17.30
N GLN A 378 -0.67 4.18 -18.45
CA GLN A 378 -0.45 3.44 -19.69
C GLN A 378 1.05 3.14 -19.76
N ASN A 379 1.38 1.86 -19.78
CA ASN A 379 2.75 1.38 -19.84
C ASN A 379 3.35 1.54 -21.25
N LEU A 380 4.67 1.43 -21.39
CA LEU A 380 5.36 1.53 -22.68
C LEU A 380 4.89 0.49 -23.69
N ASN A 381 4.46 -0.69 -23.22
CA ASN A 381 3.89 -1.76 -24.04
C ASN A 381 2.39 -1.59 -24.37
N GLY A 382 1.80 -0.44 -24.02
CA GLY A 382 0.39 -0.13 -24.29
C GLY A 382 -0.61 -0.71 -23.27
N THR A 383 -0.19 -1.55 -22.33
CA THR A 383 -1.07 -2.08 -21.27
C THR A 383 -1.38 -1.00 -20.22
N GLU A 384 -2.47 -1.17 -19.49
CA GLU A 384 -2.81 -0.36 -18.32
C GLU A 384 -2.37 -1.08 -17.05
N GLY A 385 -1.78 -0.35 -16.13
CA GLY A 385 -1.41 -0.84 -14.81
C GLY A 385 -1.43 0.28 -13.77
N SER A 386 -1.44 -0.05 -12.50
CA SER A 386 -1.46 0.96 -11.44
C SER A 386 -0.60 0.58 -10.24
N VAL A 387 -0.13 1.60 -9.54
CA VAL A 387 0.48 1.49 -8.22
C VAL A 387 -0.34 2.34 -7.26
N SER A 388 -1.02 1.70 -6.31
CA SER A 388 -1.72 2.36 -5.20
C SER A 388 -0.86 2.30 -3.96
N ILE A 389 -0.74 3.41 -3.21
CA ILE A 389 0.10 3.48 -2.02
C ILE A 389 -0.77 3.74 -0.79
N ILE A 390 -0.67 2.85 0.20
CA ILE A 390 -1.35 2.94 1.49
C ILE A 390 -0.30 2.97 2.58
N GLY A 391 -0.03 4.16 3.13
CA GLY A 391 0.97 4.38 4.16
C GLY A 391 0.37 4.45 5.55
N ALA A 392 0.80 3.59 6.47
CA ALA A 392 0.49 3.75 7.88
C ALA A 392 1.34 4.87 8.48
N VAL A 393 0.73 5.71 9.28
CA VAL A 393 1.39 6.78 10.05
C VAL A 393 1.16 6.53 11.52
N SER A 394 2.22 6.61 12.32
CA SER A 394 2.19 6.32 13.75
C SER A 394 2.48 7.59 14.58
N PRO A 395 1.56 8.57 14.64
CA PRO A 395 1.78 9.79 15.38
C PRO A 395 1.92 9.51 16.88
N GLN A 396 2.88 10.13 17.53
CA GLN A 396 3.08 10.00 18.96
C GLN A 396 1.84 10.48 19.71
N GLY A 397 1.42 9.72 20.71
CA GLY A 397 0.19 10.03 21.45
C GLY A 397 -1.12 9.98 20.65
N GLY A 398 -1.06 9.78 19.34
CA GLY A 398 -2.21 9.87 18.43
C GLY A 398 -2.51 11.31 18.00
N ASP A 399 -1.54 12.21 18.14
CA ASP A 399 -1.67 13.61 17.75
C ASP A 399 -1.40 13.77 16.25
N PHE A 400 -2.44 14.11 15.48
CA PHE A 400 -2.34 14.32 14.04
C PHE A 400 -1.70 15.66 13.65
N SER A 401 -1.32 16.51 14.61
CA SER A 401 -0.62 17.78 14.34
C SER A 401 0.89 17.61 14.14
N GLU A 402 1.44 16.42 14.43
CA GLU A 402 2.85 16.13 14.27
C GLU A 402 3.34 16.24 12.81
N PRO A 403 4.63 16.58 12.56
CA PRO A 403 5.11 16.93 11.22
C PRO A 403 4.92 15.85 10.14
N VAL A 404 5.11 14.58 10.48
CA VAL A 404 4.99 13.48 9.49
C VAL A 404 3.54 13.34 9.02
N THR A 405 2.58 13.36 9.95
CA THR A 405 1.15 13.30 9.64
C THR A 405 0.72 14.52 8.83
N GLN A 406 1.13 15.73 9.25
CA GLN A 406 0.75 16.96 8.56
C GLN A 406 1.33 17.03 7.14
N ASN A 407 2.59 16.64 6.95
CA ASN A 407 3.16 16.56 5.61
C ASN A 407 2.52 15.47 4.76
N THR A 408 2.24 14.30 5.34
CA THR A 408 1.54 13.21 4.63
C THR A 408 0.17 13.67 4.11
N LYS A 409 -0.61 14.38 4.93
CA LYS A 409 -1.93 14.94 4.52
C LYS A 409 -1.88 15.81 3.27
N ARG A 410 -0.75 16.45 2.98
CA ARG A 410 -0.59 17.30 1.79
C ARG A 410 -0.46 16.50 0.49
N PHE A 411 0.00 15.26 0.58
CA PHE A 411 0.34 14.44 -0.59
C PHE A 411 -0.60 13.27 -0.84
N VAL A 412 -1.37 12.86 0.19
CA VAL A 412 -2.39 11.82 0.04
C VAL A 412 -3.75 12.45 -0.25
N ARG A 413 -4.51 11.81 -1.12
CA ARG A 413 -5.89 12.21 -1.42
C ARG A 413 -6.93 11.45 -0.59
N CYS A 414 -6.51 10.41 0.12
CA CYS A 414 -7.32 9.63 1.04
C CYS A 414 -6.69 9.63 2.42
N PHE A 415 -7.49 9.90 3.47
CA PHE A 415 -7.03 9.94 4.85
C PHE A 415 -8.00 9.17 5.73
N TRP A 416 -7.56 8.05 6.30
CA TRP A 416 -8.36 7.16 7.11
C TRP A 416 -7.89 7.23 8.57
N GLY A 417 -8.31 8.28 9.27
CA GLY A 417 -7.89 8.57 10.63
C GLY A 417 -8.44 7.54 11.62
N LEU A 418 -7.56 6.81 12.31
CA LEU A 418 -7.96 5.86 13.34
C LEU A 418 -8.12 6.55 14.69
N ASP A 419 -9.20 6.23 15.37
CA ASP A 419 -9.62 6.83 16.64
C ASP A 419 -9.46 5.82 17.79
N LYS A 420 -8.78 6.26 18.87
CA LYS A 420 -8.59 5.44 20.07
C LYS A 420 -9.90 5.13 20.78
N SER A 421 -10.84 6.08 20.81
CA SER A 421 -12.12 5.89 21.49
C SER A 421 -12.97 4.81 20.81
N LEU A 422 -12.95 4.76 19.47
CA LEU A 422 -13.60 3.71 18.71
C LEU A 422 -12.92 2.35 18.93
N ALA A 423 -11.60 2.31 18.98
CA ALA A 423 -10.86 1.08 19.26
C ALA A 423 -11.15 0.54 20.68
N TYR A 424 -11.18 1.40 21.69
CA TYR A 424 -11.56 1.03 23.06
C TYR A 424 -13.01 0.56 23.17
N ALA A 425 -13.92 1.16 22.37
CA ALA A 425 -15.30 0.71 22.26
C ALA A 425 -15.45 -0.58 21.42
N ARG A 426 -14.35 -1.17 20.96
CA ARG A 426 -14.32 -2.34 20.06
C ARG A 426 -15.10 -2.14 18.77
N HIS A 427 -15.17 -0.91 18.29
CA HIS A 427 -15.70 -0.57 16.98
C HIS A 427 -14.57 -0.67 15.96
N PHE A 428 -14.55 -1.72 15.15
CA PHE A 428 -13.56 -1.94 14.10
C PHE A 428 -14.23 -2.02 12.71
N PRO A 429 -13.53 -1.53 11.67
CA PRO A 429 -12.30 -0.73 11.73
C PRO A 429 -12.53 0.58 12.49
N ALA A 430 -11.54 0.99 13.28
CA ALA A 430 -11.65 2.16 14.16
C ALA A 430 -11.47 3.50 13.40
N ILE A 431 -11.95 3.57 12.18
CA ILE A 431 -11.85 4.74 11.30
C ILE A 431 -12.88 5.77 11.72
N ASN A 432 -12.42 6.95 12.09
CA ASN A 432 -13.28 8.07 12.46
C ASN A 432 -13.87 8.72 11.21
N TRP A 433 -15.19 8.62 11.05
CA TRP A 433 -15.91 9.15 9.89
C TRP A 433 -16.05 10.68 9.84
N LEU A 434 -15.73 11.39 10.93
CA LEU A 434 -15.74 12.85 10.98
C LEU A 434 -14.40 13.47 10.57
N THR A 435 -13.30 12.77 10.83
CA THR A 435 -11.95 13.27 10.56
C THR A 435 -11.33 12.68 9.29
N SER A 436 -11.90 11.57 8.80
CA SER A 436 -11.46 10.92 7.56
C SER A 436 -12.07 11.56 6.33
N TYR A 437 -11.36 11.47 5.21
CA TYR A 437 -11.84 11.97 3.93
C TYR A 437 -11.28 11.18 2.75
N SER A 438 -11.94 11.30 1.61
CA SER A 438 -11.44 10.90 0.29
C SER A 438 -11.78 11.96 -0.74
N GLU A 439 -10.78 12.52 -1.38
CA GLU A 439 -10.93 13.43 -2.51
C GLU A 439 -11.26 12.70 -3.82
N TYR A 440 -11.17 11.35 -3.83
CA TYR A 440 -11.53 10.54 -5.00
C TYR A 440 -13.04 10.36 -5.17
N SER A 441 -13.85 10.73 -4.19
CA SER A 441 -15.30 10.47 -4.22
C SER A 441 -15.98 11.07 -5.45
N SER A 442 -15.60 12.27 -5.87
CA SER A 442 -16.12 12.94 -7.06
C SER A 442 -15.62 12.29 -8.36
N ASP A 443 -14.34 11.94 -8.41
CA ASP A 443 -13.72 11.33 -9.59
C ASP A 443 -14.27 9.92 -9.86
N LEU A 444 -14.64 9.20 -8.79
CA LEU A 444 -15.16 7.84 -8.84
C LEU A 444 -16.70 7.77 -8.98
N ALA A 445 -17.42 8.88 -8.80
CA ALA A 445 -18.88 8.92 -8.87
C ALA A 445 -19.47 8.34 -10.17
N PRO A 446 -18.92 8.63 -11.37
CA PRO A 446 -19.39 8.01 -12.61
C PRO A 446 -19.27 6.48 -12.58
N TRP A 447 -18.16 5.96 -12.07
CA TRP A 447 -17.95 4.52 -11.99
C TRP A 447 -18.99 3.83 -11.09
N TYR A 448 -19.27 4.39 -9.90
CA TYR A 448 -20.29 3.85 -9.00
C TYR A 448 -21.69 3.91 -9.62
N THR A 449 -22.00 4.98 -10.35
CA THR A 449 -23.27 5.15 -11.06
C THR A 449 -23.47 4.08 -12.14
N ASP A 450 -22.42 3.75 -12.89
CA ASP A 450 -22.48 2.83 -14.01
C ASP A 450 -22.42 1.35 -13.59
N HIS A 451 -21.69 1.04 -12.49
CA HIS A 451 -21.38 -0.35 -12.09
C HIS A 451 -22.15 -0.82 -10.85
N VAL A 452 -22.74 0.09 -10.08
CA VAL A 452 -23.49 -0.27 -8.87
C VAL A 452 -24.93 0.19 -8.96
N ASP A 453 -25.20 1.49 -8.75
CA ASP A 453 -26.53 2.08 -8.86
C ASP A 453 -26.43 3.62 -8.96
N LYS A 454 -27.35 4.23 -9.70
CA LYS A 454 -27.42 5.70 -9.86
C LYS A 454 -27.62 6.48 -8.55
N ARG A 455 -28.18 5.82 -7.53
CA ARG A 455 -28.44 6.40 -6.20
C ARG A 455 -27.26 6.28 -5.23
N PHE A 456 -26.18 5.58 -5.62
CA PHE A 456 -25.08 5.27 -4.71
C PHE A 456 -24.51 6.51 -4.03
N MET A 457 -24.20 7.53 -4.81
CA MET A 457 -23.59 8.77 -4.26
C MET A 457 -24.58 9.56 -3.41
N ASP A 458 -25.86 9.57 -3.76
CA ASP A 458 -26.90 10.21 -2.96
C ASP A 458 -27.06 9.51 -1.60
N TYR A 459 -27.05 8.20 -1.58
CA TYR A 459 -27.13 7.41 -0.35
C TYR A 459 -25.90 7.61 0.55
N ARG A 460 -24.72 7.59 -0.04
CA ARG A 460 -23.51 7.95 0.66
C ARG A 460 -23.61 9.33 1.34
N ASN A 461 -24.05 10.32 0.60
CA ASN A 461 -24.16 11.69 1.10
C ASN A 461 -25.21 11.81 2.22
N GLN A 462 -26.33 11.09 2.13
CA GLN A 462 -27.33 11.04 3.19
C GLN A 462 -26.75 10.40 4.47
N ILE A 463 -26.02 9.29 4.35
CA ILE A 463 -25.38 8.63 5.50
C ILE A 463 -24.37 9.57 6.16
N VAL A 464 -23.50 10.24 5.39
CA VAL A 464 -22.52 11.19 5.93
C VAL A 464 -23.23 12.36 6.63
N SER A 465 -24.33 12.87 6.05
CA SER A 465 -25.13 13.92 6.66
C SER A 465 -25.73 13.50 8.01
N LEU A 466 -26.30 12.29 8.09
CA LEU A 466 -26.87 11.75 9.33
C LEU A 466 -25.82 11.59 10.43
N LEU A 467 -24.64 11.08 10.09
CA LEU A 467 -23.51 10.94 11.05
C LEU A 467 -22.99 12.31 11.52
N THR A 468 -22.97 13.31 10.65
CA THR A 468 -22.58 14.67 11.02
C THR A 468 -23.61 15.33 11.94
N GLN A 469 -24.91 15.14 11.65
CA GLN A 469 -26.00 15.63 12.50
C GLN A 469 -25.96 14.96 13.88
N GLU A 470 -25.73 13.63 13.93
CA GLU A 470 -25.55 12.92 15.19
C GLU A 470 -24.45 13.54 16.05
N SER A 471 -23.29 13.83 15.47
CA SER A 471 -22.18 14.44 16.21
C SER A 471 -22.59 15.75 16.90
N SER A 472 -23.29 16.62 16.18
CA SER A 472 -23.79 17.87 16.75
C SER A 472 -24.87 17.65 17.82
N LEU A 473 -25.78 16.70 17.62
CA LEU A 473 -26.80 16.34 18.61
C LEU A 473 -26.20 15.72 19.88
N MET A 474 -25.14 14.91 19.73
CA MET A 474 -24.46 14.29 20.89
C MET A 474 -23.81 15.32 21.81
N GLU A 475 -23.39 16.48 21.31
CA GLU A 475 -22.92 17.58 22.18
C GLU A 475 -24.06 18.14 23.01
N ILE A 476 -25.25 18.28 22.42
CA ILE A 476 -26.46 18.73 23.14
C ILE A 476 -26.87 17.67 24.17
N VAL A 477 -26.89 16.40 23.77
CA VAL A 477 -27.23 15.26 24.66
C VAL A 477 -26.35 15.21 25.90
N LYS A 478 -25.06 15.49 25.77
CA LYS A 478 -24.12 15.55 26.92
C LYS A 478 -24.47 16.64 27.93
N LEU A 479 -25.14 17.72 27.49
CA LEU A 479 -25.48 18.85 28.36
C LEU A 479 -26.86 18.68 29.00
N ILE A 480 -27.87 18.23 28.27
CA ILE A 480 -29.28 18.25 28.72
C ILE A 480 -29.95 16.87 28.72
N GLY A 481 -29.29 15.82 28.27
CA GLY A 481 -29.85 14.47 28.13
C GLY A 481 -30.60 14.24 26.81
N ALA A 482 -30.78 12.99 26.44
CA ALA A 482 -31.43 12.58 25.19
C ALA A 482 -32.97 12.73 25.25
N ASP A 483 -33.55 12.65 26.44
CA ASP A 483 -35.03 12.63 26.63
C ASP A 483 -35.69 13.94 26.23
N VAL A 484 -34.95 15.07 26.32
CA VAL A 484 -35.44 16.41 26.03
C VAL A 484 -35.49 16.70 24.52
N LEU A 485 -34.83 15.90 23.70
CA LEU A 485 -34.79 16.12 22.25
C LEU A 485 -36.18 15.90 21.61
N PRO A 486 -36.52 16.66 20.56
CA PRO A 486 -37.63 16.33 19.66
C PRO A 486 -37.52 14.97 19.03
N ASP A 487 -38.63 14.34 18.66
CA ASP A 487 -38.66 12.96 18.16
C ASP A 487 -37.93 12.78 16.83
N ASP A 488 -37.87 13.78 15.96
CA ASP A 488 -37.09 13.79 14.73
C ASP A 488 -35.56 13.75 15.00
N GLN A 489 -35.11 14.43 16.04
CA GLN A 489 -33.72 14.39 16.48
C GLN A 489 -33.38 13.05 17.18
N LYS A 490 -34.30 12.51 17.97
CA LYS A 490 -34.17 11.15 18.54
C LYS A 490 -34.07 10.09 17.45
N LEU A 491 -34.86 10.23 16.36
CA LEU A 491 -34.77 9.36 15.19
C LEU A 491 -33.39 9.45 14.55
N THR A 492 -32.85 10.67 14.38
CA THR A 492 -31.50 10.86 13.81
C THR A 492 -30.44 10.12 14.62
N LEU A 493 -30.49 10.20 15.96
CA LEU A 493 -29.57 9.48 16.84
C LEU A 493 -29.70 7.95 16.70
N GLU A 494 -30.94 7.44 16.59
CA GLU A 494 -31.16 5.99 16.47
C GLU A 494 -30.71 5.45 15.11
N ILE A 495 -31.01 6.15 14.03
CA ILE A 495 -30.54 5.79 12.68
C ILE A 495 -29.01 5.87 12.59
N ALA A 496 -28.39 6.88 13.18
CA ALA A 496 -26.94 6.98 13.24
C ALA A 496 -26.34 5.80 14.03
N LYS A 497 -27.00 5.33 15.11
CA LYS A 497 -26.59 4.09 15.81
C LYS A 497 -26.68 2.88 14.87
N VAL A 498 -27.75 2.74 14.10
CA VAL A 498 -27.89 1.66 13.10
C VAL A 498 -26.77 1.74 12.06
N ILE A 499 -26.45 2.93 11.55
CA ILE A 499 -25.36 3.13 10.60
C ILE A 499 -24.02 2.72 11.24
N ARG A 500 -23.70 3.23 12.42
CA ARG A 500 -22.42 2.92 13.09
C ARG A 500 -22.25 1.44 13.38
N THR A 501 -23.27 0.82 13.99
CA THR A 501 -23.16 -0.57 14.47
C THR A 501 -23.52 -1.59 13.39
N GLY A 502 -24.52 -1.30 12.55
CA GLY A 502 -24.98 -2.22 11.51
C GLY A 502 -24.20 -2.11 10.20
N PHE A 503 -23.68 -0.92 9.86
CA PHE A 503 -23.02 -0.70 8.57
C PHE A 503 -21.51 -0.44 8.69
N LEU A 504 -21.09 0.52 9.53
CA LEU A 504 -19.66 0.89 9.61
C LEU A 504 -18.82 -0.12 10.40
N GLN A 505 -19.37 -0.66 11.50
CA GLN A 505 -18.69 -1.71 12.24
C GLN A 505 -18.69 -3.02 11.47
N GLN A 506 -17.52 -3.58 11.24
CA GLN A 506 -17.30 -4.78 10.44
C GLN A 506 -16.43 -5.78 11.19
N ASN A 507 -16.85 -7.05 11.19
CA ASN A 507 -16.17 -8.12 11.91
C ASN A 507 -15.21 -8.87 10.97
N ALA A 508 -13.91 -8.70 11.19
CA ALA A 508 -12.86 -9.33 10.39
C ALA A 508 -12.82 -10.87 10.48
N PHE A 509 -13.49 -11.46 11.47
CA PHE A 509 -13.49 -12.92 11.71
C PHE A 509 -14.79 -13.60 11.24
N HIS A 510 -15.80 -12.84 10.84
CA HIS A 510 -17.05 -13.42 10.35
C HIS A 510 -17.00 -13.58 8.82
N LYS A 511 -17.33 -14.77 8.32
CA LYS A 511 -17.18 -15.15 6.89
C LYS A 511 -17.89 -14.19 5.91
N ASP A 512 -19.09 -13.72 6.26
CA ASP A 512 -19.92 -12.86 5.42
C ASP A 512 -19.78 -11.35 5.76
N ASP A 513 -18.95 -11.01 6.75
CA ASP A 513 -18.73 -9.64 7.19
C ASP A 513 -17.27 -9.18 7.03
N THR A 514 -16.29 -10.10 6.97
CA THR A 514 -14.86 -9.76 6.79
C THR A 514 -14.58 -9.08 5.45
N CYS A 515 -15.31 -9.48 4.40
CA CYS A 515 -15.26 -8.88 3.08
C CYS A 515 -16.67 -8.81 2.51
N VAL A 516 -17.18 -7.63 2.26
CA VAL A 516 -18.56 -7.42 1.82
C VAL A 516 -18.56 -6.96 0.35
N PRO A 517 -19.26 -7.68 -0.55
CA PRO A 517 -19.40 -7.26 -1.94
C PRO A 517 -20.08 -5.88 -2.06
N LEU A 518 -19.64 -5.08 -3.01
CA LEU A 518 -20.11 -3.69 -3.17
C LEU A 518 -21.63 -3.61 -3.39
N GLU A 519 -22.22 -4.59 -4.07
CA GLU A 519 -23.67 -4.68 -4.25
C GLU A 519 -24.40 -4.86 -2.90
N LYS A 520 -23.89 -5.72 -2.01
CA LYS A 520 -24.43 -5.86 -0.65
C LYS A 520 -24.29 -4.57 0.14
N GLN A 521 -23.14 -3.90 0.04
CA GLN A 521 -22.94 -2.61 0.69
C GLN A 521 -23.99 -1.59 0.27
N PHE A 522 -24.26 -1.49 -1.03
CA PHE A 522 -25.29 -0.61 -1.56
C PHE A 522 -26.70 -0.98 -1.06
N LYS A 523 -27.08 -2.24 -1.14
CA LYS A 523 -28.38 -2.71 -0.65
C LYS A 523 -28.58 -2.50 0.85
N MET A 524 -27.51 -2.63 1.66
CA MET A 524 -27.56 -2.31 3.09
C MET A 524 -27.84 -0.81 3.31
N MET A 525 -27.17 0.08 2.56
CA MET A 525 -27.48 1.51 2.62
C MET A 525 -28.93 1.78 2.24
N ASP A 526 -29.44 1.12 1.20
CA ASP A 526 -30.82 1.27 0.72
C ASP A 526 -31.85 0.86 1.81
N VAL A 527 -31.63 -0.25 2.49
CA VAL A 527 -32.51 -0.70 3.59
C VAL A 527 -32.47 0.28 4.77
N ILE A 528 -31.30 0.74 5.19
CA ILE A 528 -31.15 1.69 6.29
C ILE A 528 -31.82 3.01 6.00
N LEU A 529 -31.62 3.55 4.80
CA LEU A 529 -32.24 4.81 4.37
C LEU A 529 -33.77 4.67 4.15
N TYR A 530 -34.23 3.48 3.74
CA TYR A 530 -35.64 3.16 3.67
C TYR A 530 -36.28 3.18 5.05
N LEU A 531 -35.67 2.53 6.04
CA LEU A 531 -36.08 2.58 7.45
C LEU A 531 -36.18 4.04 7.93
N TYR A 532 -35.14 4.84 7.68
CA TYR A 532 -35.12 6.26 8.04
C TYR A 532 -36.29 7.04 7.44
N LYS A 533 -36.52 6.87 6.13
CA LYS A 533 -37.58 7.57 5.40
C LYS A 533 -38.98 7.22 5.92
N ARG A 534 -39.22 5.93 6.17
CA ARG A 534 -40.52 5.45 6.71
C ARG A 534 -40.72 5.96 8.15
N SER A 535 -39.71 5.85 9.02
CA SER A 535 -39.76 6.36 10.40
C SER A 535 -40.02 7.86 10.44
N ARG A 536 -39.35 8.64 9.60
CA ARG A 536 -39.51 10.09 9.51
C ARG A 536 -40.92 10.48 9.09
N SER A 537 -41.52 9.75 8.14
CA SER A 537 -42.89 9.96 7.71
C SER A 537 -43.89 9.80 8.87
N LEU A 538 -43.72 8.77 9.70
CA LEU A 538 -44.59 8.53 10.86
C LEU A 538 -44.42 9.58 11.97
N ILE A 539 -43.19 9.99 12.25
CA ILE A 539 -42.93 11.09 13.19
C ILE A 539 -43.57 12.40 12.71
N SER A 540 -43.52 12.68 11.41
CA SER A 540 -44.18 13.87 10.84
C SER A 540 -45.73 13.84 10.95
N MET A 541 -46.31 12.64 11.12
CA MET A 541 -47.73 12.43 11.40
C MET A 541 -48.06 12.49 12.92
N GLY A 542 -47.07 12.78 13.76
CA GLY A 542 -47.24 12.90 15.21
C GLY A 542 -46.99 11.62 16.02
N MET A 543 -46.47 10.55 15.38
CA MET A 543 -46.12 9.31 16.09
C MET A 543 -44.87 9.53 16.92
N PRO A 544 -44.86 9.23 18.25
CA PRO A 544 -43.69 9.40 19.09
C PRO A 544 -42.62 8.35 18.81
N MET A 545 -41.35 8.71 18.96
CA MET A 545 -40.21 7.81 18.74
C MET A 545 -40.24 6.58 19.64
N SER A 546 -40.80 6.67 20.86
CA SER A 546 -40.95 5.54 21.78
C SER A 546 -41.74 4.38 21.17
N VAL A 547 -42.81 4.65 20.46
CA VAL A 547 -43.64 3.64 19.78
C VAL A 547 -42.87 2.94 18.66
N LEU A 548 -42.05 3.69 17.91
CA LEU A 548 -41.22 3.11 16.84
C LEU A 548 -40.13 2.18 17.36
N LYS A 549 -39.78 2.22 18.65
CA LYS A 549 -38.78 1.36 19.28
C LYS A 549 -39.34 0.07 19.89
N GLU A 550 -40.66 -0.07 20.08
CA GLU A 550 -41.24 -1.17 20.83
C GLU A 550 -40.96 -2.57 20.27
N ASP A 551 -40.91 -2.71 18.95
CA ASP A 551 -40.76 -4.00 18.26
C ASP A 551 -39.36 -4.29 17.73
N SER A 552 -38.30 -3.65 18.24
CA SER A 552 -36.88 -3.91 17.94
C SER A 552 -36.46 -3.89 16.45
N ILE A 553 -37.24 -3.23 15.56
CA ILE A 553 -36.94 -3.18 14.12
C ILE A 553 -35.52 -2.62 13.83
N PHE A 554 -35.09 -1.62 14.61
CA PHE A 554 -33.73 -1.04 14.46
C PHE A 554 -32.64 -2.07 14.75
N ASP A 555 -32.83 -2.92 15.77
CA ASP A 555 -31.85 -3.96 16.12
C ASP A 555 -31.83 -5.10 15.08
N GLN A 556 -32.99 -5.41 14.47
CA GLN A 556 -33.04 -6.37 13.34
C GLN A 556 -32.27 -5.85 12.14
N ILE A 557 -32.36 -4.54 11.83
CA ILE A 557 -31.57 -3.96 10.73
C ILE A 557 -30.07 -3.93 11.04
N ILE A 558 -29.67 -3.77 12.31
CA ILE A 558 -28.27 -3.89 12.73
C ILE A 558 -27.73 -5.31 12.46
N SER A 559 -28.53 -6.35 12.63
CA SER A 559 -28.09 -7.74 12.45
C SER A 559 -27.95 -8.19 11.00
N ILE A 560 -28.48 -7.45 10.03
CA ILE A 560 -28.42 -7.77 8.58
C ILE A 560 -27.00 -8.16 8.11
N LYS A 561 -25.97 -7.52 8.66
CA LYS A 561 -24.57 -7.78 8.31
C LYS A 561 -24.16 -9.24 8.54
N TYR A 562 -24.82 -9.94 9.47
CA TYR A 562 -24.58 -11.35 9.79
C TYR A 562 -25.65 -12.27 9.22
N ASP A 563 -26.91 -11.83 9.22
CA ASP A 563 -28.06 -12.65 8.88
C ASP A 563 -28.19 -12.86 7.37
N VAL A 564 -27.65 -11.96 6.56
CA VAL A 564 -27.68 -12.05 5.10
C VAL A 564 -26.33 -12.50 4.57
N PRO A 565 -26.21 -13.74 4.05
CA PRO A 565 -24.98 -14.19 3.37
C PRO A 565 -24.67 -13.35 2.13
N ASN A 566 -23.38 -13.31 1.74
CA ASN A 566 -22.92 -12.52 0.59
C ASN A 566 -23.44 -13.04 -0.76
N ASP A 567 -23.91 -14.29 -0.84
CA ASP A 567 -24.49 -14.94 -2.00
C ASP A 567 -26.03 -14.90 -2.05
N ARG A 568 -26.68 -14.33 -1.02
CA ARG A 568 -28.14 -14.28 -0.88
C ARG A 568 -28.66 -12.85 -0.72
N LEU A 569 -28.31 -11.98 -1.64
CA LEU A 569 -28.68 -10.55 -1.60
C LEU A 569 -30.20 -10.30 -1.85
N ASP A 570 -30.92 -11.29 -2.34
CA ASP A 570 -32.37 -11.32 -2.43
C ASP A 570 -33.06 -11.11 -1.07
N LEU A 571 -32.45 -11.61 0.00
CA LEU A 571 -32.98 -11.45 1.36
C LEU A 571 -33.03 -10.00 1.85
N LEU A 572 -32.19 -9.10 1.30
CA LEU A 572 -32.21 -7.69 1.67
C LEU A 572 -33.48 -6.95 1.22
N ASP A 573 -34.08 -7.38 0.12
CA ASP A 573 -35.35 -6.79 -0.33
C ASP A 573 -36.49 -7.19 0.60
N HIS A 574 -36.45 -8.38 1.19
CA HIS A 574 -37.43 -8.83 2.18
C HIS A 574 -37.43 -7.99 3.46
N TYR A 575 -36.28 -7.43 3.86
CA TYR A 575 -36.23 -6.53 5.02
C TYR A 575 -37.04 -5.23 4.80
N LYS A 576 -37.19 -4.75 3.56
CA LYS A 576 -38.07 -3.60 3.28
C LYS A 576 -39.54 -3.95 3.46
N GLU A 577 -39.95 -5.16 3.05
CA GLU A 577 -41.32 -5.66 3.29
C GLU A 577 -41.58 -5.79 4.80
N GLN A 578 -40.61 -6.25 5.57
CA GLN A 578 -40.71 -6.33 7.04
C GLN A 578 -40.86 -4.93 7.66
N ILE A 579 -40.10 -3.94 7.17
CA ILE A 579 -40.24 -2.54 7.60
C ILE A 579 -41.66 -2.03 7.32
N ASP A 580 -42.21 -2.27 6.14
CA ASP A 580 -43.58 -1.85 5.79
C ASP A 580 -44.64 -2.52 6.65
N GLN A 581 -44.57 -3.86 6.83
CA GLN A 581 -45.45 -4.61 7.71
C GLN A 581 -45.41 -4.10 9.15
N PHE A 582 -44.22 -3.81 9.66
CA PHE A 582 -44.03 -3.25 10.99
C PHE A 582 -44.76 -1.91 11.13
N TYR A 583 -44.56 -0.99 10.21
CA TYR A 583 -45.17 0.35 10.27
C TYR A 583 -46.67 0.35 10.01
N ASP A 584 -47.17 -0.53 9.16
CA ASP A 584 -48.60 -0.72 8.95
C ASP A 584 -49.26 -1.27 10.23
N ASN A 585 -48.63 -2.19 10.95
CA ASN A 585 -49.06 -2.67 12.25
C ASN A 585 -49.07 -1.55 13.32
N VAL A 586 -48.04 -0.72 13.36
CA VAL A 586 -47.94 0.43 14.25
C VAL A 586 -49.08 1.43 14.00
N LEU A 587 -49.36 1.74 12.73
CA LEU A 587 -50.48 2.60 12.36
C LEU A 587 -51.82 1.99 12.77
N ALA A 588 -52.05 0.70 12.53
CA ALA A 588 -53.29 0.01 12.88
C ALA A 588 -53.53 -0.04 14.39
N ARG A 589 -52.49 -0.12 15.22
CA ARG A 589 -52.60 -0.14 16.70
C ARG A 589 -52.87 1.25 17.29
N ASN A 590 -52.53 2.32 16.57
CA ASN A 590 -52.61 3.69 17.06
C ASN A 590 -53.67 4.54 16.29
N ALA A 591 -54.39 3.93 15.35
CA ALA A 591 -55.60 4.48 14.70
C ALA A 591 -56.86 4.15 15.51
#